data_eb4117cde09510bcdbd750261bc977a4
#
_entry.id   eb4117cde09510bcdbd750261bc977a4
#
_cell.length_a   1.000
_cell.length_b   1.000
_cell.length_c   1.000
_cell.angle_alpha   90.00
_cell.angle_beta   90.00
_cell.angle_gamma   90.00
#
_symmetry.space_group_name_H-M   'P 1'
#
loop_
_entity.id
_entity.type
_entity.pdbx_description
1 polymer ?
#
loop_
_entity_poly.entity_id
_entity_poly.type
_entity_poly.pdbx_seq_one_letter_code
_entity_poly.pdbx_strand_id
1 'polypeptide(L)'
;EEDRYLFSEQELLNKITILLAGRAAENLIFGEVTTGAKDDLDKATKIAREMVCEYGMSDLGLMVVNESFLKFNYEKLRTEINKILDKGYKHAKKILEENKDLLHKISEILMEKESIEQEEIDQIFKEYEKSTDCAS
;
A
#
# COMPACT_ATOMS: atom_id res chain seq x y z
N GLU A 1 -9.36 -7.62 17.12
CA GLU A 1 -8.95 -8.42 16.02
C GLU A 1 -10.08 -9.24 15.43
N GLU A 2 -10.44 -8.94 14.28
CA GLU A 2 -11.60 -9.59 13.71
C GLU A 2 -11.21 -10.63 12.70
N ASP A 3 -12.01 -11.66 12.62
CA ASP A 3 -11.78 -12.75 11.70
C ASP A 3 -12.56 -12.49 10.43
N ARG A 4 -11.98 -11.70 9.57
CA ARG A 4 -12.61 -11.43 8.30
C ARG A 4 -12.06 -12.38 7.27
N TYR A 5 -12.95 -13.07 6.59
CA TYR A 5 -12.54 -13.98 5.54
C TYR A 5 -12.74 -13.40 4.15
N LEU A 6 -13.48 -12.29 4.06
CA LEU A 6 -13.76 -11.68 2.78
C LEU A 6 -13.28 -10.25 2.77
N PHE A 7 -12.49 -9.91 1.76
CA PHE A 7 -12.02 -8.54 1.56
C PHE A 7 -12.38 -8.09 0.15
N SER A 8 -12.88 -6.88 0.04
CA SER A 8 -13.15 -6.33 -1.29
C SER A 8 -11.85 -5.88 -1.94
N GLU A 9 -11.92 -5.65 -3.24
CA GLU A 9 -10.77 -5.12 -3.96
C GLU A 9 -10.34 -3.79 -3.36
N GLN A 10 -11.30 -2.93 -3.02
CA GLN A 10 -10.99 -1.62 -2.45
C GLN A 10 -10.31 -1.76 -1.09
N GLU A 11 -10.75 -2.70 -0.29
CA GLU A 11 -10.12 -2.91 1.01
C GLU A 11 -8.67 -3.36 0.88
N LEU A 12 -8.41 -4.21 -0.11
CA LEU A 12 -7.04 -4.67 -0.34
C LEU A 12 -6.17 -3.54 -0.87
N LEU A 13 -6.72 -2.70 -1.75
CA LEU A 13 -5.99 -1.54 -2.24
C LEU A 13 -5.69 -0.57 -1.09
N ASN A 14 -6.62 -0.39 -0.18
CA ASN A 14 -6.38 0.47 0.97
C ASN A 14 -5.26 -0.08 1.86
N LYS A 15 -5.20 -1.39 2.03
CA LYS A 15 -4.11 -1.99 2.78
C LYS A 15 -2.75 -1.71 2.13
N ILE A 16 -2.71 -1.83 0.82
CA ILE A 16 -1.48 -1.56 0.09
C ILE A 16 -1.08 -0.09 0.25
N THR A 17 -2.07 0.80 0.14
CA THR A 17 -1.83 2.24 0.32
C THR A 17 -1.19 2.52 1.68
N ILE A 18 -1.74 1.92 2.74
CA ILE A 18 -1.23 2.12 4.09
C ILE A 18 0.18 1.56 4.23
N LEU A 19 0.41 0.37 3.68
CA LEU A 19 1.73 -0.25 3.75
C LEU A 19 2.80 0.59 3.04
N LEU A 20 2.42 1.27 1.96
CA LEU A 20 3.38 2.07 1.21
C LEU A 20 3.46 3.52 1.68
N ALA A 21 2.65 3.88 2.68
CA ALA A 21 2.59 5.26 3.15
C ALA A 21 3.91 5.73 3.77
N GLY A 22 4.59 4.85 4.49
CA GLY A 22 5.87 5.22 5.09
C GLY A 22 6.90 5.59 4.03
N ARG A 23 6.95 4.79 2.97
CA ARG A 23 7.86 5.05 1.86
C ARG A 23 7.50 6.35 1.15
N ALA A 24 6.19 6.57 0.97
CA ALA A 24 5.73 7.80 0.33
C ALA A 24 6.09 9.02 1.18
N ALA A 25 5.91 8.91 2.49
CA ALA A 25 6.25 10.01 3.40
C ALA A 25 7.74 10.30 3.38
N GLU A 26 8.57 9.27 3.40
CA GLU A 26 10.02 9.47 3.31
C GLU A 26 10.39 10.23 2.05
N ASN A 27 9.79 9.82 0.94
CA ASN A 27 10.07 10.47 -0.33
C ASN A 27 9.66 11.94 -0.34
N LEU A 28 8.49 12.24 0.24
CA LEU A 28 8.01 13.60 0.28
C LEU A 28 8.80 14.48 1.23
N ILE A 29 9.25 13.90 2.34
CA ILE A 29 9.95 14.68 3.37
C ILE A 29 11.43 14.83 3.05
N PHE A 30 12.09 13.75 2.67
CA PHE A 30 13.55 13.73 2.49
C PHE A 30 13.99 13.69 1.04
N GLY A 31 13.06 13.47 0.11
CA GLY A 31 13.41 13.39 -1.30
C GLY A 31 14.01 12.06 -1.70
N GLU A 32 14.11 11.11 -0.80
CA GLU A 32 14.66 9.79 -1.08
C GLU A 32 14.04 8.77 -0.16
N VAL A 33 14.27 7.50 -0.47
CA VAL A 33 13.73 6.42 0.36
C VAL A 33 14.88 5.60 0.92
N THR A 34 14.63 4.94 2.04
CA THR A 34 15.64 4.12 2.71
C THR A 34 15.21 2.66 2.69
N THR A 35 16.09 1.82 3.23
CA THR A 35 15.79 0.39 3.33
C THR A 35 14.82 0.07 4.47
N GLY A 36 14.44 1.06 5.25
CA GLY A 36 13.61 0.82 6.43
C GLY A 36 12.22 0.31 6.13
N ALA A 37 11.73 0.50 4.92
CA ALA A 37 10.36 0.10 4.56
C ALA A 37 10.32 -1.23 3.81
N LYS A 38 11.38 -2.04 3.92
CA LYS A 38 11.44 -3.29 3.17
C LYS A 38 10.31 -4.26 3.51
N ASP A 39 10.03 -4.42 4.80
CA ASP A 39 8.98 -5.35 5.22
C ASP A 39 7.62 -4.93 4.70
N ASP A 40 7.36 -3.63 4.71
CA ASP A 40 6.08 -3.12 4.21
C ASP A 40 5.96 -3.34 2.71
N LEU A 41 7.06 -3.17 1.99
CA LEU A 41 7.06 -3.41 0.56
C LEU A 41 6.82 -4.89 0.27
N ASP A 42 7.44 -5.78 1.04
CA ASP A 42 7.21 -7.21 0.89
C ASP A 42 5.75 -7.56 1.10
N LYS A 43 5.14 -7.01 2.15
CA LYS A 43 3.74 -7.29 2.44
C LYS A 43 2.82 -6.75 1.37
N ALA A 44 3.09 -5.54 0.90
CA ALA A 44 2.28 -4.94 -0.16
C ALA A 44 2.38 -5.77 -1.45
N THR A 45 3.58 -6.23 -1.76
CA THR A 45 3.79 -7.05 -2.95
C THR A 45 3.02 -8.35 -2.86
N LYS A 46 3.01 -8.96 -1.67
CA LYS A 46 2.26 -10.20 -1.48
C LYS A 46 0.77 -9.99 -1.72
N ILE A 47 0.22 -8.92 -1.18
CA ILE A 47 -1.20 -8.64 -1.36
C ILE A 47 -1.51 -8.40 -2.84
N ALA A 48 -0.68 -7.59 -3.51
CA ALA A 48 -0.89 -7.31 -4.93
C ALA A 48 -0.81 -8.58 -5.76
N ARG A 49 0.13 -9.46 -5.42
CA ARG A 49 0.27 -10.72 -6.13
C ARG A 49 -0.96 -11.60 -5.95
N GLU A 50 -1.49 -11.66 -4.73
CA GLU A 50 -2.69 -12.43 -4.49
C GLU A 50 -3.88 -11.88 -5.24
N MET A 51 -3.98 -10.55 -5.32
CA MET A 51 -5.07 -9.93 -6.06
C MET A 51 -5.04 -10.35 -7.52
N VAL A 52 -3.86 -10.40 -8.12
CA VAL A 52 -3.70 -10.79 -9.52
C VAL A 52 -3.85 -12.29 -9.70
N CYS A 53 -3.16 -13.06 -8.89
CA CYS A 53 -3.02 -14.51 -9.12
C CYS A 53 -4.19 -15.32 -8.59
N GLU A 54 -4.81 -14.88 -7.51
CA GLU A 54 -5.81 -15.70 -6.85
C GLU A 54 -7.22 -15.15 -6.90
N TYR A 55 -7.36 -13.84 -6.99
CA TYR A 55 -8.68 -13.21 -6.89
C TYR A 55 -9.18 -12.61 -8.19
N GLY A 56 -8.37 -12.64 -9.24
CA GLY A 56 -8.80 -12.12 -10.53
C GLY A 56 -9.04 -10.62 -10.56
N MET A 57 -8.33 -9.89 -9.73
CA MET A 57 -8.53 -8.44 -9.58
C MET A 57 -7.52 -7.65 -10.41
N SER A 58 -7.37 -8.01 -11.68
CA SER A 58 -6.46 -7.33 -12.58
C SER A 58 -6.89 -7.54 -14.02
N ASP A 59 -6.16 -6.93 -14.94
CA ASP A 59 -6.45 -7.05 -16.36
C ASP A 59 -6.11 -8.43 -16.90
N LEU A 60 -5.43 -9.27 -16.12
CA LEU A 60 -5.20 -10.66 -16.55
C LEU A 60 -6.47 -11.49 -16.54
N GLY A 61 -7.52 -10.99 -15.87
CA GLY A 61 -8.80 -11.64 -15.94
C GLY A 61 -9.11 -12.49 -14.73
N LEU A 62 -10.11 -13.34 -14.91
CA LEU A 62 -10.72 -14.06 -13.80
C LEU A 62 -10.05 -15.39 -13.46
N MET A 63 -9.12 -15.83 -14.25
CA MET A 63 -8.53 -17.14 -14.03
C MET A 63 -7.45 -17.07 -12.93
N VAL A 64 -7.32 -18.20 -12.24
CA VAL A 64 -6.26 -18.32 -11.24
C VAL A 64 -4.94 -18.55 -11.99
N VAL A 65 -3.91 -17.80 -11.59
CA VAL A 65 -2.60 -17.91 -12.22
C VAL A 65 -1.82 -19.05 -11.57
N ASN A 66 -1.45 -20.03 -12.39
CA ASN A 66 -0.69 -21.18 -11.91
C ASN A 66 0.75 -21.12 -12.41
N GLU A 67 1.54 -22.14 -12.03
CA GLU A 67 2.95 -22.17 -12.39
C GLU A 67 3.20 -22.20 -13.89
N SER A 68 2.34 -22.86 -14.62
CA SER A 68 2.48 -22.91 -16.08
C SER A 68 2.36 -21.52 -16.68
N PHE A 69 1.38 -20.75 -16.19
CA PHE A 69 1.22 -19.38 -16.66
C PHE A 69 2.46 -18.56 -16.32
N LEU A 70 2.96 -18.68 -15.09
CA LEU A 70 4.10 -17.89 -14.64
C LEU A 70 5.34 -18.15 -15.47
N LYS A 71 5.53 -19.41 -15.87
CA LYS A 71 6.72 -19.79 -16.61
C LYS A 71 6.84 -19.04 -17.94
N PHE A 72 5.71 -18.79 -18.60
CA PHE A 72 5.72 -18.16 -19.92
C PHE A 72 5.22 -16.73 -19.93
N ASN A 73 4.66 -16.25 -18.82
CA ASN A 73 4.02 -14.94 -18.79
C ASN A 73 4.45 -14.11 -17.60
N TYR A 74 5.68 -14.31 -17.15
CA TYR A 74 6.15 -13.61 -15.96
C TYR A 74 6.08 -12.09 -16.11
N GLU A 75 6.42 -11.58 -17.31
CA GLU A 75 6.41 -10.14 -17.52
C GLU A 75 5.00 -9.54 -17.43
N LYS A 76 4.00 -10.28 -17.90
CA LYS A 76 2.64 -9.80 -17.77
C LYS A 76 2.22 -9.75 -16.31
N LEU A 77 2.60 -10.77 -15.56
CA LEU A 77 2.29 -10.79 -14.13
C LEU A 77 2.96 -9.62 -13.42
N ARG A 78 4.25 -9.40 -13.71
CA ARG A 78 5.01 -8.32 -13.10
C ARG A 78 4.37 -6.97 -13.39
N THR A 79 3.94 -6.77 -14.62
CA THR A 79 3.29 -5.52 -15.03
C THR A 79 2.02 -5.28 -14.23
N GLU A 80 1.20 -6.31 -14.06
CA GLU A 80 -0.06 -6.14 -13.33
C GLU A 80 0.18 -5.89 -11.85
N ILE A 81 1.14 -6.58 -11.27
CA ILE A 81 1.48 -6.35 -9.86
C ILE A 81 1.99 -4.92 -9.68
N ASN A 82 2.87 -4.47 -10.58
CA ASN A 82 3.40 -3.11 -10.48
C ASN A 82 2.32 -2.05 -10.63
N LYS A 83 1.30 -2.30 -11.47
CA LYS A 83 0.20 -1.35 -11.61
C LYS A 83 -0.53 -1.17 -10.29
N ILE A 84 -0.76 -2.27 -9.59
CA ILE A 84 -1.47 -2.20 -8.31
C ILE A 84 -0.63 -1.48 -7.27
N LEU A 85 0.66 -1.83 -7.19
CA LEU A 85 1.56 -1.19 -6.22
C LEU A 85 1.70 0.30 -6.51
N ASP A 86 1.85 0.66 -7.78
CA ASP A 86 1.99 2.05 -8.16
C ASP A 86 0.73 2.85 -7.84
N LYS A 87 -0.43 2.24 -8.06
CA LYS A 87 -1.69 2.90 -7.73
C LYS A 87 -1.79 3.19 -6.23
N GLY A 88 -1.41 2.21 -5.41
CA GLY A 88 -1.42 2.41 -3.96
C GLY A 88 -0.42 3.47 -3.52
N TYR A 89 0.77 3.44 -4.11
CA TYR A 89 1.81 4.40 -3.77
C TYR A 89 1.39 5.83 -4.13
N LYS A 90 0.85 6.00 -5.34
CA LYS A 90 0.40 7.33 -5.77
C LYS A 90 -0.76 7.82 -4.93
N HIS A 91 -1.63 6.91 -4.53
CA HIS A 91 -2.74 7.28 -3.65
C HIS A 91 -2.23 7.76 -2.30
N ALA A 92 -1.25 7.03 -1.74
CA ALA A 92 -0.65 7.44 -0.48
C ALA A 92 0.00 8.81 -0.58
N LYS A 93 0.76 9.04 -1.65
CA LYS A 93 1.39 10.34 -1.85
C LYS A 93 0.37 11.46 -1.97
N LYS A 94 -0.70 11.20 -2.71
CA LYS A 94 -1.74 12.21 -2.90
C LYS A 94 -2.39 12.58 -1.56
N ILE A 95 -2.72 11.57 -0.75
CA ILE A 95 -3.29 11.82 0.56
C ILE A 95 -2.36 12.69 1.40
N LEU A 96 -1.08 12.35 1.41
CA LEU A 96 -0.12 13.09 2.21
C LEU A 96 0.11 14.50 1.69
N GLU A 97 0.14 14.66 0.37
CA GLU A 97 0.32 15.99 -0.22
C GLU A 97 -0.87 16.89 0.03
N GLU A 98 -2.07 16.33 0.04
CA GLU A 98 -3.28 17.11 0.23
C GLU A 98 -3.62 17.32 1.69
N ASN A 99 -2.92 16.66 2.59
CA ASN A 99 -3.17 16.79 4.01
C ASN A 99 -1.86 17.06 4.73
N LYS A 100 -1.53 18.35 4.83
CA LYS A 100 -0.25 18.75 5.41
C LYS A 100 -0.14 18.40 6.88
N ASP A 101 -1.27 18.40 7.59
CA ASP A 101 -1.25 18.02 8.99
C ASP A 101 -0.85 16.56 9.16
N LEU A 102 -1.39 15.70 8.31
CA LEU A 102 -1.06 14.27 8.35
C LEU A 102 0.41 14.06 8.03
N LEU A 103 0.90 14.72 6.98
CA LEU A 103 2.29 14.60 6.59
C LEU A 103 3.22 15.12 7.69
N HIS A 104 2.83 16.24 8.30
CA HIS A 104 3.62 16.82 9.39
C HIS A 104 3.70 15.87 10.58
N LYS A 105 2.58 15.23 10.91
CA LYS A 105 2.54 14.29 12.02
C LYS A 105 3.47 13.11 11.77
N ILE A 106 3.43 12.57 10.55
CA ILE A 106 4.31 11.45 10.21
C ILE A 106 5.76 11.91 10.21
N SER A 107 6.01 13.14 9.73
CA SER A 107 7.35 13.70 9.71
C SER A 107 7.94 13.80 11.12
N GLU A 108 7.14 14.24 12.07
CA GLU A 108 7.62 14.35 13.44
C GLU A 108 8.00 12.99 14.01
N ILE A 109 7.20 11.97 13.71
CA ILE A 109 7.48 10.63 14.19
C ILE A 109 8.77 10.10 13.56
N LEU A 110 8.95 10.33 12.26
CA LEU A 110 10.16 9.87 11.57
C LEU A 110 11.40 10.56 12.10
N MET A 111 11.28 11.83 12.48
CA MET A 111 12.43 12.57 12.99
C MET A 111 12.79 12.19 14.42
N GLU A 112 11.80 11.78 15.21
CA GLU A 112 12.04 11.35 16.57
C GLU A 112 12.59 9.94 16.63
N LYS A 113 12.24 9.13 15.65
CA LYS A 113 12.66 7.74 15.58
C LYS A 113 13.40 7.54 14.26
N GLU A 114 14.36 6.66 14.27
CA GLU A 114 15.05 6.38 13.01
C GLU A 114 14.14 5.69 12.01
N SER A 115 13.09 5.07 12.49
CA SER A 115 12.09 4.48 11.62
C SER A 115 10.75 4.55 12.32
N ILE A 116 9.68 4.57 11.52
CA ILE A 116 8.34 4.56 12.05
C ILE A 116 7.76 3.17 11.84
N GLU A 117 7.10 2.66 12.86
CA GLU A 117 6.53 1.34 12.78
C GLU A 117 5.24 1.35 12.02
N GLN A 118 4.97 0.23 11.31
CA GLN A 118 3.79 0.14 10.48
C GLN A 118 2.51 0.37 11.28
N GLU A 119 2.49 -0.07 12.53
CA GLU A 119 1.32 0.12 13.37
C GLU A 119 1.00 1.58 13.60
N GLU A 120 2.03 2.39 13.75
CA GLU A 120 1.84 3.83 13.94
C GLU A 120 1.28 4.47 12.67
N ILE A 121 1.79 4.06 11.53
CA ILE A 121 1.30 4.57 10.25
C ILE A 121 -0.15 4.15 10.04
N ASP A 122 -0.47 2.90 10.34
CA ASP A 122 -1.83 2.39 10.23
C ASP A 122 -2.79 3.23 11.06
N GLN A 123 -2.39 3.51 12.29
CA GLN A 123 -3.25 4.25 13.20
C GLN A 123 -3.51 5.66 12.67
N ILE A 124 -2.47 6.31 12.19
CA ILE A 124 -2.59 7.68 11.67
C ILE A 124 -3.52 7.71 10.45
N PHE A 125 -3.36 6.76 9.55
CA PHE A 125 -4.19 6.73 8.35
C PHE A 125 -5.63 6.38 8.69
N LYS A 126 -5.85 5.50 9.66
CA LYS A 126 -7.20 5.15 10.07
C LYS A 126 -7.91 6.34 10.69
N GLU A 127 -7.18 7.13 11.48
CA GLU A 127 -7.75 8.34 12.06
C GLU A 127 -8.11 9.33 10.97
N TYR A 128 -7.27 9.46 9.96
CA TYR A 128 -7.53 10.35 8.86
C TYR A 128 -8.75 9.91 8.07
N GLU A 129 -8.85 8.63 7.75
CA GLU A 129 -9.97 8.11 6.98
C GLU A 129 -11.29 8.26 7.74
N LYS A 130 -11.25 8.03 9.05
CA LYS A 130 -12.42 8.19 9.89
C LYS A 130 -12.91 9.63 9.86
N SER A 131 -11.97 10.56 9.99
CA SER A 131 -12.30 11.97 9.99
C SER A 131 -12.91 12.37 8.66
N THR A 132 -12.36 11.85 7.56
CA THR A 132 -12.85 12.17 6.23
C THR A 132 -14.24 11.58 6.00
N ASP A 133 -14.45 10.35 6.45
CA ASP A 133 -15.76 9.72 6.33
C ASP A 133 -16.83 10.48 7.11
N CYS A 134 -16.48 10.94 8.29
CA CYS A 134 -17.42 11.70 9.09
C CYS A 134 -17.76 13.03 8.44
N ALA A 135 -16.84 13.58 7.68
CA ALA A 135 -17.06 14.86 7.02
C ALA A 135 -17.93 14.72 5.78
N SER A 136 -18.05 13.52 5.25
CA SER A 136 -18.91 13.28 4.09
C SER A 136 -20.39 13.23 4.47
#